data_7c30579d15ec46fd4dc659cd27f10326
#
_entry.id   7c30579d15ec46fd4dc659cd27f10326
#
_cell.length_a   1.000
_cell.length_b   1.000
_cell.length_c   1.000
_cell.angle_alpha   90.00
_cell.angle_beta   90.00
_cell.angle_gamma   90.00
#
_symmetry.space_group_name_H-M   'P 1'
#
loop_
_entity.id
_entity.type
_entity.pdbx_description
1 polymer ?
#
loop_
_entity_poly.entity_id
_entity_poly.type
_entity_poly.pdbx_seq_one_letter_code
_entity_poly.pdbx_strand_id
1 'polypeptide(L)'
;MNKRTIIILVLCAALIAAVTIISLRKDPAVTGLYLNTAPALPNNEESDKEVAEVKEFRSKGSDIYLIIGIRDLDTEDIIEVTWTISGKDENTVFQENTISPEIPGSGEIIIYLLKRNNEYPEGYYIIETTLNDSHKMQIEFIIDAR
;
A
#
# COMPACT_ATOMS: atom_id res chain seq x y z
N MET A 1 -45.40 -31.33 -2.33
CA MET A 1 -44.79 -30.03 -2.69
C MET A 1 -44.61 -29.95 -4.19
N ASN A 2 -45.10 -28.89 -4.83
CA ASN A 2 -45.16 -28.79 -6.31
C ASN A 2 -43.77 -28.49 -6.85
N LYS A 3 -43.35 -29.06 -8.04
CA LYS A 3 -42.02 -28.85 -8.64
C LYS A 3 -41.66 -27.36 -8.74
N ARG A 4 -42.64 -26.48 -9.03
CA ARG A 4 -42.44 -25.03 -9.09
C ARG A 4 -42.05 -24.41 -7.73
N THR A 5 -42.60 -24.91 -6.62
CA THR A 5 -42.31 -24.44 -5.27
C THR A 5 -40.88 -24.82 -4.87
N ILE A 6 -40.39 -26.00 -5.29
CA ILE A 6 -39.03 -26.46 -5.03
C ILE A 6 -38.02 -25.57 -5.77
N ILE A 7 -38.28 -25.25 -7.06
CA ILE A 7 -37.39 -24.41 -7.88
C ILE A 7 -37.27 -23.01 -7.27
N ILE A 8 -38.39 -22.41 -6.84
CA ILE A 8 -38.38 -21.08 -6.21
C ILE A 8 -37.58 -21.09 -4.90
N LEU A 9 -37.76 -22.12 -4.06
CA LEU A 9 -37.00 -22.26 -2.80
C LEU A 9 -35.50 -22.41 -3.03
N VAL A 10 -35.07 -23.19 -4.03
CA VAL A 10 -33.65 -23.36 -4.38
C VAL A 10 -33.06 -22.05 -4.90
N LEU A 11 -33.78 -21.32 -5.75
CA LEU A 11 -33.33 -20.02 -6.26
C LEU A 11 -33.20 -18.98 -5.13
N CYS A 12 -34.17 -18.91 -4.21
CA CYS A 12 -34.10 -18.02 -3.06
C CYS A 12 -32.93 -18.38 -2.14
N ALA A 13 -32.68 -19.66 -1.86
CA ALA A 13 -31.55 -20.12 -1.05
C ALA A 13 -30.20 -19.78 -1.69
N ALA A 14 -30.07 -19.96 -3.02
CA ALA A 14 -28.88 -19.59 -3.77
C ALA A 14 -28.64 -18.08 -3.76
N LEU A 15 -29.69 -17.28 -3.89
CA LEU A 15 -29.59 -15.81 -3.84
C LEU A 15 -29.17 -15.32 -2.44
N ILE A 16 -29.74 -15.89 -1.38
CA ILE A 16 -29.38 -15.57 0.01
C ILE A 16 -27.90 -15.95 0.26
N ALA A 17 -27.46 -17.13 -0.19
CA ALA A 17 -26.09 -17.57 -0.04
C ALA A 17 -25.12 -16.62 -0.77
N ALA A 18 -25.44 -16.21 -2.00
CA ALA A 18 -24.63 -15.27 -2.77
C ALA A 18 -24.54 -13.90 -2.10
N VAL A 19 -25.65 -13.36 -1.59
CA VAL A 19 -25.67 -12.08 -0.87
C VAL A 19 -24.89 -12.18 0.45
N THR A 20 -24.96 -13.30 1.15
CA THR A 20 -24.23 -13.50 2.41
C THR A 20 -22.73 -13.57 2.15
N ILE A 21 -22.28 -14.22 1.07
CA ILE A 21 -20.85 -14.29 0.68
C ILE A 21 -20.34 -12.88 0.34
N ILE A 22 -21.11 -12.09 -0.40
CA ILE A 22 -20.72 -10.71 -0.75
C ILE A 22 -20.65 -9.83 0.51
N SER A 23 -21.57 -10.01 1.45
CA SER A 23 -21.61 -9.22 2.71
C SER A 23 -20.52 -9.60 3.72
N LEU A 24 -19.89 -10.77 3.57
CA LEU A 24 -18.78 -11.23 4.42
C LEU A 24 -17.41 -10.83 3.87
N ARG A 25 -17.35 -10.32 2.62
CA ARG A 25 -16.10 -9.82 2.05
C ARG A 25 -15.76 -8.52 2.78
N LYS A 26 -14.72 -8.54 3.59
CA LYS A 26 -14.19 -7.34 4.22
C LYS A 26 -13.56 -6.48 3.14
N ASP A 27 -13.71 -5.17 3.25
CA ASP A 27 -13.11 -4.24 2.30
C ASP A 27 -11.59 -4.22 2.48
N PRO A 28 -10.82 -4.51 1.43
CA PRO A 28 -9.38 -4.43 1.48
C PRO A 28 -8.95 -2.98 1.72
N ALA A 29 -7.89 -2.79 2.50
CA ALA A 29 -7.40 -1.45 2.80
C ALA A 29 -5.87 -1.39 2.94
N VAL A 30 -5.29 -0.30 2.48
CA VAL A 30 -3.99 0.19 2.95
C VAL A 30 -4.24 0.98 4.23
N THR A 31 -3.62 0.58 5.33
CA THR A 31 -3.87 1.14 6.67
C THR A 31 -2.87 2.21 7.07
N GLY A 32 -1.73 2.29 6.39
CA GLY A 32 -0.71 3.32 6.62
C GLY A 32 0.51 3.15 5.74
N LEU A 33 1.28 4.23 5.60
CA LEU A 33 2.56 4.28 4.93
C LEU A 33 3.61 4.80 5.91
N TYR A 34 4.74 4.09 6.03
CA TYR A 34 5.82 4.44 6.94
C TYR A 34 7.15 4.36 6.22
N LEU A 35 8.03 5.35 6.45
CA LEU A 35 9.41 5.32 5.95
C LEU A 35 10.35 5.02 7.10
N ASN A 36 11.28 4.10 6.89
CA ASN A 36 12.28 3.72 7.87
C ASN A 36 13.62 3.35 7.21
N THR A 37 14.69 3.35 7.97
CA THR A 37 16.01 2.83 7.58
C THR A 37 16.21 1.36 7.97
N ALA A 38 15.21 0.73 8.55
CA ALA A 38 15.15 -0.70 8.85
C ALA A 38 13.86 -1.30 8.31
N PRO A 39 13.85 -2.57 7.89
CA PRO A 39 12.65 -3.23 7.36
C PRO A 39 11.70 -3.67 8.50
N ALA A 40 11.31 -2.73 9.36
CA ALA A 40 10.41 -2.95 10.48
C ALA A 40 9.61 -1.69 10.78
N LEU A 41 8.39 -1.84 11.30
CA LEU A 41 7.62 -0.70 11.79
C LEU A 41 8.39 0.04 12.89
N PRO A 42 8.30 1.37 12.95
CA PRO A 42 8.78 2.13 14.09
C PRO A 42 8.05 1.64 15.35
N ASN A 43 8.79 1.46 16.44
CA ASN A 43 8.22 1.05 17.72
C ASN A 43 7.12 2.02 18.14
N ASN A 44 5.99 1.49 18.62
CA ASN A 44 4.71 2.19 18.88
C ASN A 44 4.75 3.41 19.82
N GLU A 45 5.89 3.83 20.32
CA GLU A 45 6.01 4.99 21.22
C GLU A 45 5.98 6.34 20.50
N GLU A 46 6.12 6.37 19.15
CA GLU A 46 6.11 7.62 18.35
C GLU A 46 4.89 7.76 17.44
N SER A 47 3.99 6.78 17.36
CA SER A 47 2.91 6.78 16.35
C SER A 47 1.71 7.70 16.67
N ASP A 48 1.65 8.31 17.88
CA ASP A 48 0.54 9.17 18.30
C ASP A 48 0.76 10.67 18.03
N LYS A 49 1.81 11.04 17.33
CA LYS A 49 1.99 12.41 16.86
C LYS A 49 1.90 12.46 15.34
N GLU A 50 0.68 12.60 14.88
CA GLU A 50 0.32 13.05 13.54
C GLU A 50 0.74 14.51 13.33
N VAL A 51 2.04 14.72 13.23
CA VAL A 51 2.60 15.90 12.59
C VAL A 51 3.36 15.36 11.40
N ALA A 52 2.90 15.68 10.21
CA ALA A 52 3.55 15.36 8.95
C ALA A 52 4.91 16.07 8.87
N GLU A 53 5.86 15.63 9.68
CA GLU A 53 7.24 16.08 9.59
C GLU A 53 7.85 15.35 8.39
N VAL A 54 8.20 16.13 7.37
CA VAL A 54 8.86 15.60 6.17
C VAL A 54 10.18 14.95 6.63
N LYS A 55 10.30 13.63 6.50
CA LYS A 55 11.51 12.90 6.90
C LYS A 55 12.67 13.27 5.99
N GLU A 56 13.85 13.43 6.57
CA GLU A 56 15.09 13.68 5.84
C GLU A 56 16.00 12.45 5.89
N PHE A 57 16.54 12.07 4.72
CA PHE A 57 17.50 10.99 4.56
C PHE A 57 18.77 11.50 3.89
N ARG A 58 19.86 10.74 4.03
CA ARG A 58 21.14 11.07 3.38
C ARG A 58 21.28 10.31 2.07
N SER A 59 21.82 10.97 1.03
CA SER A 59 22.07 10.36 -0.28
C SER A 59 22.95 9.10 -0.18
N LYS A 60 23.99 9.13 0.65
CA LYS A 60 24.90 7.99 0.93
C LYS A 60 24.53 7.25 2.23
N GLY A 61 23.30 7.42 2.71
CA GLY A 61 22.85 6.85 3.97
C GLY A 61 22.51 5.37 3.91
N SER A 62 21.87 4.92 4.98
CA SER A 62 21.29 3.57 5.06
C SER A 62 20.20 3.35 4.01
N ASP A 63 19.83 2.10 3.78
CA ASP A 63 18.73 1.79 2.89
C ASP A 63 17.43 2.40 3.39
N ILE A 64 16.57 2.83 2.46
CA ILE A 64 15.28 3.43 2.76
C ILE A 64 14.19 2.42 2.41
N TYR A 65 13.33 2.12 3.38
CA TYR A 65 12.23 1.19 3.26
C TYR A 65 10.90 1.92 3.38
N LEU A 66 10.00 1.64 2.45
CA LEU A 66 8.58 1.93 2.58
C LEU A 66 7.90 0.70 3.20
N ILE A 67 7.23 0.88 4.30
CA ILE A 67 6.43 -0.13 4.97
C ILE A 67 4.96 0.23 4.75
N ILE A 68 4.22 -0.66 4.12
CA ILE A 68 2.81 -0.48 3.80
C ILE A 68 2.01 -1.39 4.71
N GLY A 69 1.24 -0.82 5.63
CA GLY A 69 0.27 -1.58 6.41
C GLY A 69 -0.91 -1.99 5.54
N ILE A 70 -1.30 -3.26 5.58
CA ILE A 70 -2.39 -3.81 4.79
C ILE A 70 -3.40 -4.54 5.67
N ARG A 71 -4.67 -4.51 5.25
CA ARG A 71 -5.75 -5.22 5.92
C ARG A 71 -6.69 -5.88 4.92
N ASP A 72 -7.01 -7.15 5.18
CA ASP A 72 -8.03 -7.94 4.48
C ASP A 72 -7.84 -7.99 2.94
N LEU A 73 -6.57 -7.98 2.46
CA LEU A 73 -6.27 -8.13 1.04
C LEU A 73 -6.56 -9.56 0.55
N ASP A 74 -6.96 -9.67 -0.71
CA ASP A 74 -7.10 -10.91 -1.45
C ASP A 74 -6.01 -11.04 -2.52
N THR A 75 -5.85 -12.22 -3.11
CA THR A 75 -4.87 -12.48 -4.19
C THR A 75 -5.18 -11.74 -5.49
N GLU A 76 -6.41 -11.26 -5.65
CA GLU A 76 -6.84 -10.44 -6.79
C GLU A 76 -6.57 -8.94 -6.58
N ASP A 77 -6.23 -8.52 -5.35
CA ASP A 77 -5.96 -7.12 -5.07
C ASP A 77 -4.59 -6.71 -5.62
N ILE A 78 -4.51 -5.49 -6.13
CA ILE A 78 -3.30 -4.93 -6.71
C ILE A 78 -2.92 -3.66 -5.96
N ILE A 79 -1.69 -3.64 -5.44
CA ILE A 79 -1.08 -2.44 -4.87
C ILE A 79 -0.04 -1.92 -5.85
N GLU A 80 -0.19 -0.67 -6.26
CA GLU A 80 0.79 0.03 -7.08
C GLU A 80 1.47 1.10 -6.23
N VAL A 81 2.79 1.19 -6.35
CA VAL A 81 3.60 2.16 -5.63
C VAL A 81 4.48 2.90 -6.62
N THR A 82 4.30 4.21 -6.70
CA THR A 82 5.09 5.09 -7.57
C THR A 82 5.95 6.03 -6.72
N TRP A 83 7.27 5.99 -6.95
CA TRP A 83 8.25 6.88 -6.33
C TRP A 83 8.63 7.96 -7.33
N THR A 84 8.38 9.20 -6.99
CA THR A 84 8.61 10.34 -7.88
C THR A 84 9.57 11.31 -7.24
N ILE A 85 10.53 11.83 -8.02
CA ILE A 85 11.39 12.95 -7.62
C ILE A 85 10.77 14.22 -8.18
N SER A 86 10.49 15.18 -7.32
CA SER A 86 9.97 16.47 -7.72
C SER A 86 11.10 17.33 -8.32
N GLY A 87 10.99 17.64 -9.59
CA GLY A 87 11.87 18.55 -10.31
C GLY A 87 11.34 19.99 -10.34
N LYS A 88 12.15 20.92 -10.83
CA LYS A 88 11.73 22.34 -10.97
C LYS A 88 10.63 22.51 -12.00
N ASP A 89 10.74 21.77 -13.10
CA ASP A 89 9.83 21.91 -14.25
C ASP A 89 8.91 20.69 -14.40
N GLU A 90 9.34 19.50 -13.98
CA GLU A 90 8.59 18.26 -14.11
C GLU A 90 8.99 17.26 -13.03
N ASN A 91 8.01 16.48 -12.59
CA ASN A 91 8.20 15.35 -11.70
C ASN A 91 8.67 14.14 -12.52
N THR A 92 9.71 13.45 -12.03
CA THR A 92 10.26 12.28 -12.71
C THR A 92 9.98 11.03 -11.90
N VAL A 93 9.34 10.04 -12.52
CA VAL A 93 9.17 8.71 -11.91
C VAL A 93 10.54 8.05 -11.75
N PHE A 94 10.89 7.71 -10.54
CA PHE A 94 12.18 7.11 -10.19
C PHE A 94 12.08 5.59 -10.09
N GLN A 95 11.00 5.09 -9.48
CA GLN A 95 10.76 3.66 -9.28
C GLN A 95 9.25 3.39 -9.27
N GLU A 96 8.87 2.24 -9.80
CA GLU A 96 7.49 1.73 -9.74
C GLU A 96 7.52 0.28 -9.25
N ASN A 97 6.53 -0.08 -8.45
CA ASN A 97 6.34 -1.43 -7.95
C ASN A 97 4.86 -1.78 -8.07
N THR A 98 4.57 -2.97 -8.61
CA THR A 98 3.23 -3.56 -8.62
C THR A 98 3.27 -4.84 -7.81
N ILE A 99 2.38 -4.97 -6.84
CA ILE A 99 2.37 -6.06 -5.88
C ILE A 99 0.98 -6.68 -5.83
N SER A 100 0.93 -8.00 -5.98
CA SER A 100 -0.26 -8.80 -5.72
C SER A 100 0.05 -9.77 -4.59
N PRO A 101 -0.76 -9.85 -3.53
CA PRO A 101 -0.54 -10.78 -2.44
C PRO A 101 -0.60 -12.23 -2.93
N GLU A 102 0.38 -13.07 -2.55
CA GLU A 102 0.33 -14.51 -2.83
C GLU A 102 -0.66 -15.24 -1.90
N ILE A 103 -0.88 -14.69 -0.72
CA ILE A 103 -1.75 -15.24 0.33
C ILE A 103 -2.66 -14.12 0.82
N PRO A 104 -3.98 -14.34 0.88
CA PRO A 104 -4.91 -13.37 1.44
C PRO A 104 -4.61 -13.08 2.90
N GLY A 105 -4.83 -11.82 3.33
CA GLY A 105 -4.68 -11.48 4.73
C GLY A 105 -4.36 -10.03 5.03
N SER A 106 -3.89 -9.83 6.25
CA SER A 106 -3.47 -8.54 6.79
C SER A 106 -2.03 -8.64 7.28
N GLY A 107 -1.30 -7.54 7.22
CA GLY A 107 0.11 -7.51 7.62
C GLY A 107 0.83 -6.29 7.08
N GLU A 108 2.08 -6.49 6.67
CA GLU A 108 2.94 -5.44 6.16
C GLU A 108 3.59 -5.87 4.85
N ILE A 109 3.70 -4.94 3.92
CA ILE A 109 4.50 -5.06 2.71
C ILE A 109 5.69 -4.12 2.84
N ILE A 110 6.89 -4.63 2.59
CA ILE A 110 8.12 -3.87 2.70
C ILE A 110 8.75 -3.73 1.33
N ILE A 111 8.96 -2.49 0.90
CA ILE A 111 9.60 -2.14 -0.37
C ILE A 111 10.80 -1.28 -0.04
N TYR A 112 11.95 -1.53 -0.67
CA TYR A 112 13.11 -0.67 -0.52
C TYR A 112 13.30 0.22 -1.75
N LEU A 113 13.77 1.45 -1.51
CA LEU A 113 14.16 2.37 -2.57
C LEU A 113 15.50 1.92 -3.17
N LEU A 114 15.55 1.80 -4.49
CA LEU A 114 16.76 1.39 -5.20
C LEU A 114 17.77 2.54 -5.29
N LYS A 115 19.00 2.28 -4.89
CA LYS A 115 20.11 3.21 -5.12
C LYS A 115 20.56 3.16 -6.58
N ARG A 116 20.95 4.31 -7.11
CA ARG A 116 21.68 4.41 -8.40
C ARG A 116 23.13 4.74 -8.11
N ASN A 117 24.07 3.91 -8.59
CA ASN A 117 25.50 4.06 -8.33
C ASN A 117 25.86 4.13 -6.83
N ASN A 118 25.19 3.33 -5.99
CA ASN A 118 25.32 3.30 -4.51
C ASN A 118 24.87 4.57 -3.78
N GLU A 119 24.16 5.45 -4.43
CA GLU A 119 23.63 6.69 -3.87
C GLU A 119 22.17 6.85 -4.24
N TYR A 120 21.43 7.60 -3.44
CA TYR A 120 20.12 8.09 -3.82
C TYR A 120 20.27 9.45 -4.47
N PRO A 121 19.59 9.73 -5.59
CA PRO A 121 19.53 11.10 -6.11
C PRO A 121 18.97 12.05 -5.05
N GLU A 122 19.59 13.22 -4.95
CA GLU A 122 19.12 14.27 -4.05
C GLU A 122 17.81 14.87 -4.56
N GLY A 123 16.94 15.26 -3.63
CA GLY A 123 15.72 15.92 -4.01
C GLY A 123 14.55 15.64 -3.08
N TYR A 124 13.43 16.18 -3.48
CA TYR A 124 12.14 15.96 -2.81
C TYR A 124 11.42 14.79 -3.46
N TYR A 125 11.07 13.82 -2.65
CA TYR A 125 10.42 12.59 -3.09
C TYR A 125 8.97 12.55 -2.67
N ILE A 126 8.14 12.05 -3.55
CA ILE A 126 6.74 11.75 -3.32
C ILE A 126 6.53 10.28 -3.60
N ILE A 127 5.99 9.55 -2.64
CA ILE A 127 5.56 8.17 -2.83
C ILE A 127 4.04 8.16 -2.85
N GLU A 128 3.49 7.64 -3.91
CA GLU A 128 2.07 7.41 -4.08
C GLU A 128 1.79 5.91 -4.06
N THR A 129 0.82 5.49 -3.27
CA THR A 129 0.37 4.10 -3.19
C THR A 129 -1.11 4.05 -3.51
N THR A 130 -1.49 3.21 -4.47
CA THR A 130 -2.88 2.93 -4.82
C THR A 130 -3.24 1.47 -4.57
N LEU A 131 -4.47 1.22 -4.15
CA LEU A 131 -5.05 -0.10 -4.03
C LEU A 131 -6.22 -0.21 -5.00
N ASN A 132 -6.14 -1.14 -5.96
CA ASN A 132 -7.17 -1.39 -6.96
C ASN A 132 -7.62 -0.12 -7.70
N ASP A 133 -6.69 0.76 -8.07
CA ASP A 133 -6.92 2.05 -8.75
C ASP A 133 -7.86 3.03 -8.00
N SER A 134 -8.24 2.74 -6.76
CA SER A 134 -9.29 3.51 -6.09
C SER A 134 -8.87 4.19 -4.78
N HIS A 135 -8.08 3.54 -3.96
CA HIS A 135 -7.63 4.06 -2.67
C HIS A 135 -6.21 4.56 -2.79
N LYS A 136 -6.04 5.88 -2.69
CA LYS A 136 -4.76 6.56 -2.84
C LYS A 136 -4.25 7.08 -1.50
N MET A 137 -3.01 6.73 -1.17
CA MET A 137 -2.26 7.31 -0.05
C MET A 137 -0.94 7.88 -0.56
N GLN A 138 -0.42 8.89 0.14
CA GLN A 138 0.82 9.56 -0.24
C GLN A 138 1.66 9.85 1.00
N ILE A 139 2.99 9.73 0.85
CA ILE A 139 3.97 10.17 1.84
C ILE A 139 5.11 10.89 1.13
N GLU A 140 5.73 11.85 1.81
CA GLU A 140 6.76 12.74 1.24
C GLU A 140 8.02 12.71 2.10
N PHE A 141 9.18 12.89 1.47
CA PHE A 141 10.46 12.95 2.17
C PHE A 141 11.53 13.66 1.33
N ILE A 142 12.64 14.02 1.97
CA ILE A 142 13.78 14.67 1.33
C ILE A 142 15.00 13.78 1.40
N ILE A 143 15.79 13.74 0.33
CA ILE A 143 17.13 13.18 0.31
C ILE A 143 18.13 14.30 0.10
N ASP A 144 19.04 14.49 1.07
CA ASP A 144 20.08 15.52 1.07
C ASP A 144 21.47 14.91 0.81
N ALA A 145 22.34 15.70 0.21
CA ALA A 145 23.75 15.34 -0.07
C ALA A 145 24.61 15.10 1.17
N ARG A 146 24.22 15.67 2.31
CA ARG A 146 25.01 15.68 3.54
C ARG A 146 25.03 14.37 4.29
#